data_c82dcddd42a46a6c41d5e152dc92e646
#
_entry.id   c82dcddd42a46a6c41d5e152dc92e646
#
_cell.length_a   1.000
_cell.length_b   1.000
_cell.length_c   1.000
_cell.angle_alpha   90.00
_cell.angle_beta   90.00
_cell.angle_gamma   90.00
#
_symmetry.space_group_name_H-M   'P 1'
#
loop_
_entity.id
_entity.type
_entity.pdbx_description
1 polymer ?
#
loop_
_entity_poly.entity_id
_entity_poly.type
_entity_poly.pdbx_seq_one_letter_code
_entity_poly.pdbx_strand_id
1 'polypeptide(L)'
;MVSKTLGLTSIDQGEGTMAGLLQEIEAQITEAKVTSAKQNVGVIREVGDGVAKVEGLSDAMLNEMLDLGHGVTGLALDLDETEVGVVVLGDYTRLQEGDEVRTTGKLLQVPVGKGLLGRVVNMLGEPVDGKGPIKSDVAYPVEKMAPGIIRRRPVSQPVQTGIMSIDSMIPIGRGQRELIIGDRSTGKTTICIDTIISQARLNKAAEAAGDKTYRPLYCIYVAIGQKQSNIARVIAELEKAGAMPYTIIVASPASDSATNQYLAPFAGAAIGEWFMDNGMDALIVFDDLSKHAVAYRQVSLVLKRPSGREAYPGDVFYLHSRLLERAARVGEKYGNGSLTALPIIETQAGDVSAYIPTNVISITDGQIYLETDLFYQGVRPAISVGLSVSRVGSAAQLKAMKQVAGQLKGDLAQFRELAAFAQFGSELDAKTQAKIDGGKRIIEIFKQPQFSPIPVEIQVAVIWAVQNGYVNDVPVNRIKEFQNKLTEYLSTRKSELLQKIEKEKTLSDALKAELKAAADEFKQTWK
;
A
#
# COMPACT_ATOMS: atom_id res chain seq x y z
N MET A 1 -22.45 -0.19 76.95
CA MET A 1 -23.55 -1.17 76.96
C MET A 1 -23.71 -1.61 75.51
N VAL A 2 -23.53 -2.80 75.03
CA VAL A 2 -23.70 -4.16 75.55
C VAL A 2 -22.62 -5.05 74.91
N SER A 3 -21.99 -5.80 75.74
CA SER A 3 -21.14 -6.95 75.43
C SER A 3 -21.92 -8.09 74.78
N LYS A 4 -21.30 -8.81 73.82
CA LYS A 4 -21.61 -10.22 73.57
C LYS A 4 -20.34 -10.97 73.17
N THR A 5 -19.81 -11.59 74.14
CA THR A 5 -19.39 -12.98 74.41
C THR A 5 -18.84 -13.74 73.21
N LEU A 6 -17.56 -14.03 73.32
CA LEU A 6 -16.81 -15.08 72.65
C LEU A 6 -17.33 -16.48 73.07
N GLY A 7 -17.74 -17.28 72.05
CA GLY A 7 -17.92 -18.72 72.23
C GLY A 7 -16.72 -19.45 71.65
N LEU A 8 -15.86 -19.95 72.56
CA LEU A 8 -14.85 -20.93 72.23
C LEU A 8 -15.49 -22.30 72.08
N THR A 9 -15.38 -22.91 70.90
CA THR A 9 -15.52 -24.38 70.79
C THR A 9 -14.40 -24.94 69.95
N SER A 10 -13.63 -25.77 70.60
CA SER A 10 -12.82 -26.92 70.16
C SER A 10 -11.92 -26.80 68.93
N ILE A 11 -10.65 -26.86 69.23
CA ILE A 11 -9.52 -27.23 68.42
C ILE A 11 -9.76 -28.63 67.82
N ASP A 12 -9.81 -28.79 66.53
CA ASP A 12 -9.47 -30.04 65.86
C ASP A 12 -8.68 -29.78 64.58
N GLN A 13 -7.49 -30.31 64.58
CA GLN A 13 -6.53 -30.70 63.55
C GLN A 13 -6.32 -29.77 62.32
N GLY A 14 -5.20 -29.04 62.45
CA GLY A 14 -4.69 -28.15 61.39
C GLY A 14 -3.73 -28.86 60.45
N GLU A 15 -4.18 -29.32 59.34
CA GLU A 15 -3.38 -29.47 58.10
C GLU A 15 -4.09 -28.90 56.84
N GLY A 16 -5.40 -28.63 56.95
CA GLY A 16 -6.19 -28.05 55.84
C GLY A 16 -6.16 -26.50 55.73
N THR A 17 -5.80 -25.80 56.80
CA THR A 17 -5.87 -24.34 56.90
C THR A 17 -4.65 -23.60 56.34
N MET A 18 -3.47 -24.23 56.40
CA MET A 18 -2.26 -23.56 55.88
C MET A 18 -2.15 -23.62 54.37
N ALA A 19 -2.61 -24.70 53.74
CA ALA A 19 -2.66 -24.79 52.27
C ALA A 19 -3.74 -23.87 51.66
N GLY A 20 -4.88 -23.72 52.35
CA GLY A 20 -5.93 -22.78 51.94
C GLY A 20 -5.50 -21.31 52.10
N LEU A 21 -4.79 -20.99 53.18
CA LEU A 21 -4.24 -19.65 53.42
C LEU A 21 -3.13 -19.30 52.39
N LEU A 22 -2.29 -20.27 52.05
CA LEU A 22 -1.27 -20.08 51.01
C LEU A 22 -1.90 -19.88 49.61
N GLN A 23 -2.95 -20.61 49.26
CA GLN A 23 -3.70 -20.40 48.02
C GLN A 23 -4.42 -19.04 47.98
N GLU A 24 -4.99 -18.62 49.11
CA GLU A 24 -5.63 -17.30 49.21
C GLU A 24 -4.62 -16.16 49.17
N ILE A 25 -3.44 -16.32 49.77
CA ILE A 25 -2.33 -15.37 49.65
C ILE A 25 -1.73 -15.39 48.24
N GLU A 26 -1.57 -16.54 47.59
CA GLU A 26 -1.15 -16.61 46.19
C GLU A 26 -2.17 -15.98 45.23
N ALA A 27 -3.45 -16.17 45.48
CA ALA A 27 -4.52 -15.51 44.70
C ALA A 27 -4.50 -14.00 44.92
N GLN A 28 -4.37 -13.53 46.17
CA GLN A 28 -4.24 -12.10 46.48
C GLN A 28 -2.94 -11.48 45.96
N ILE A 29 -1.82 -12.21 45.98
CA ILE A 29 -0.55 -11.77 45.35
C ILE A 29 -0.68 -11.76 43.83
N THR A 30 -1.42 -12.69 43.24
CA THR A 30 -1.67 -12.73 41.80
C THR A 30 -2.64 -11.62 41.38
N GLU A 31 -3.65 -11.32 42.16
CA GLU A 31 -4.55 -10.18 41.99
C GLU A 31 -3.86 -8.83 42.29
N ALA A 32 -2.99 -8.77 43.26
CA ALA A 32 -2.19 -7.58 43.59
C ALA A 32 -1.03 -7.34 42.59
N LYS A 33 -0.68 -8.31 41.76
CA LYS A 33 0.26 -8.09 40.62
C LYS A 33 -0.35 -7.32 39.47
N VAL A 34 -1.62 -7.02 39.51
CA VAL A 34 -2.26 -6.09 38.61
C VAL A 34 -2.20 -4.71 39.26
N THR A 35 -1.33 -3.84 38.69
CA THR A 35 -1.28 -2.40 38.92
C THR A 35 -0.45 -1.86 40.09
N SER A 36 0.85 -2.06 40.04
CA SER A 36 1.73 -0.91 40.28
C SER A 36 2.72 -0.81 39.12
N ALA A 37 2.23 -0.49 37.93
CA ALA A 37 3.08 0.16 36.96
C ALA A 37 3.59 1.42 37.65
N LYS A 38 4.89 1.51 37.94
CA LYS A 38 5.52 2.77 38.33
C LYS A 38 5.19 3.78 37.24
N GLN A 39 4.21 4.62 37.48
CA GLN A 39 3.97 5.75 36.58
C GLN A 39 5.09 6.74 36.84
N ASN A 40 5.94 6.89 35.84
CA ASN A 40 6.93 7.94 35.84
C ASN A 40 6.20 9.24 35.50
N VAL A 41 6.39 10.26 36.30
CA VAL A 41 5.69 11.55 36.20
C VAL A 41 6.70 12.61 35.81
N GLY A 42 6.36 13.34 34.75
CA GLY A 42 7.10 14.48 34.26
C GLY A 42 6.24 15.75 34.24
N VAL A 43 6.84 16.84 33.84
CA VAL A 43 6.20 18.15 33.76
C VAL A 43 6.47 18.78 32.38
N ILE A 44 5.45 19.37 31.77
CA ILE A 44 5.60 20.13 30.52
C ILE A 44 6.43 21.38 30.80
N ARG A 45 7.57 21.48 30.12
CA ARG A 45 8.46 22.64 30.17
C ARG A 45 8.16 23.65 29.08
N GLU A 46 7.84 23.17 27.87
CA GLU A 46 7.55 23.98 26.68
C GLU A 46 6.46 23.28 25.89
N VAL A 47 5.44 24.00 25.43
CA VAL A 47 4.41 23.47 24.53
C VAL A 47 4.11 24.49 23.42
N GLY A 48 4.04 24.01 22.18
CA GLY A 48 3.72 24.84 21.02
C GLY A 48 3.77 24.03 19.72
N ASP A 49 3.04 24.48 18.72
CA ASP A 49 3.04 23.91 17.36
C ASP A 49 2.81 22.38 17.28
N GLY A 50 2.03 21.84 18.23
CA GLY A 50 1.72 20.40 18.29
C GLY A 50 2.82 19.54 18.90
N VAL A 51 3.78 20.14 19.59
CA VAL A 51 4.89 19.47 20.28
C VAL A 51 4.98 19.95 21.72
N ALA A 52 5.39 19.09 22.63
CA ALA A 52 5.72 19.43 24.00
C ALA A 52 7.11 18.90 24.37
N LYS A 53 7.82 19.62 25.22
CA LYS A 53 9.04 19.15 25.89
C LYS A 53 8.72 18.88 27.32
N VAL A 54 9.06 17.68 27.78
CA VAL A 54 8.69 17.17 29.09
C VAL A 54 9.96 16.80 29.86
N GLU A 55 10.10 17.30 31.07
CA GLU A 55 11.17 16.93 32.00
C GLU A 55 10.69 15.86 32.97
N GLY A 56 11.60 15.01 33.45
CA GLY A 56 11.34 14.06 34.53
C GLY A 56 10.83 12.69 34.11
N LEU A 57 10.72 12.39 32.82
CA LEU A 57 10.28 11.09 32.29
C LEU A 57 11.48 10.17 32.00
N SER A 58 12.29 9.84 33.01
CA SER A 58 13.53 9.05 32.87
C SER A 58 13.33 7.63 32.32
N ASP A 59 12.15 7.05 32.51
CA ASP A 59 11.83 5.66 32.13
C ASP A 59 10.93 5.59 30.89
N ALA A 60 10.67 6.73 30.21
CA ALA A 60 9.86 6.76 29.02
C ALA A 60 10.52 5.99 27.87
N MET A 61 9.74 5.22 27.13
CA MET A 61 10.20 4.48 25.95
C MET A 61 9.95 5.28 24.67
N LEU A 62 10.82 5.10 23.69
CA LEU A 62 10.58 5.66 22.36
C LEU A 62 9.26 5.10 21.77
N ASN A 63 8.42 5.98 21.20
CA ASN A 63 7.08 5.67 20.68
C ASN A 63 6.08 5.23 21.78
N GLU A 64 6.35 5.55 23.03
CA GLU A 64 5.39 5.36 24.12
C GLU A 64 4.29 6.43 24.08
N MET A 65 3.06 6.00 24.34
CA MET A 65 1.94 6.92 24.59
C MET A 65 2.08 7.54 25.97
N LEU A 66 1.97 8.86 26.02
CA LEU A 66 2.00 9.64 27.25
C LEU A 66 0.62 10.28 27.48
N ASP A 67 0.19 10.29 28.73
CA ASP A 67 -0.97 11.08 29.14
C ASP A 67 -0.47 12.48 29.50
N LEU A 68 -0.86 13.47 28.70
CA LEU A 68 -0.46 14.87 28.88
C LEU A 68 -1.44 15.65 29.77
N GLY A 69 -2.40 14.96 30.39
CA GLY A 69 -3.49 15.63 31.10
C GLY A 69 -4.56 16.21 30.17
N HIS A 70 -5.63 16.75 30.75
CA HIS A 70 -6.76 17.38 30.01
C HIS A 70 -7.40 16.50 28.90
N GLY A 71 -7.22 15.18 28.96
CA GLY A 71 -7.67 14.24 27.94
C GLY A 71 -6.87 14.29 26.63
N VAL A 72 -5.67 14.84 26.68
CA VAL A 72 -4.74 14.93 25.56
C VAL A 72 -3.66 13.84 25.69
N THR A 73 -3.41 13.13 24.61
CA THR A 73 -2.37 12.10 24.52
C THR A 73 -1.17 12.63 23.75
N GLY A 74 0.03 12.20 24.16
CA GLY A 74 1.27 12.48 23.44
C GLY A 74 1.98 11.20 23.03
N LEU A 75 2.94 11.34 22.11
CA LEU A 75 3.86 10.28 21.70
C LEU A 75 5.29 10.72 21.98
N ALA A 76 6.03 9.96 22.77
CA ALA A 76 7.45 10.19 23.00
C ALA A 76 8.23 9.87 21.72
N LEU A 77 8.77 10.91 21.06
CA LEU A 77 9.45 10.78 19.77
C LEU A 77 10.95 11.06 19.86
N ASP A 78 11.38 11.81 20.84
CA ASP A 78 12.78 12.16 21.09
C ASP A 78 13.12 11.96 22.57
N LEU A 79 14.15 11.21 22.84
CA LEU A 79 14.59 10.92 24.22
C LEU A 79 15.97 11.52 24.40
N ASP A 80 16.07 12.56 25.23
CA ASP A 80 17.34 13.15 25.65
C ASP A 80 17.58 12.87 27.14
N GLU A 81 18.77 13.12 27.64
CA GLU A 81 19.15 12.87 29.04
C GLU A 81 18.27 13.65 30.04
N THR A 82 17.84 14.84 29.66
CA THR A 82 17.12 15.76 30.55
C THR A 82 15.67 16.00 30.17
N GLU A 83 15.32 15.80 28.90
CA GLU A 83 13.97 16.09 28.40
C GLU A 83 13.50 15.05 27.40
N VAL A 84 12.21 14.86 27.30
CA VAL A 84 11.53 14.04 26.28
C VAL A 84 10.79 14.94 25.33
N GLY A 85 11.13 14.83 24.03
CA GLY A 85 10.39 15.47 22.95
C GLY A 85 9.12 14.68 22.63
N VAL A 86 7.97 15.29 22.86
CA VAL A 86 6.66 14.68 22.74
C VAL A 86 5.87 15.32 21.63
N VAL A 87 5.31 14.52 20.75
CA VAL A 87 4.36 14.99 19.73
C VAL A 87 2.95 14.84 20.27
N VAL A 88 2.16 15.91 20.20
CA VAL A 88 0.82 15.92 20.76
C VAL A 88 -0.18 15.31 19.77
N LEU A 89 -0.93 14.30 20.23
CA LEU A 89 -2.00 13.65 19.48
C LEU A 89 -3.35 14.22 19.91
N GLY A 90 -3.68 15.42 19.40
CA GLY A 90 -4.91 16.10 19.76
C GLY A 90 -4.75 17.62 19.79
N ASP A 91 -5.63 18.28 20.53
CA ASP A 91 -5.66 19.73 20.67
C ASP A 91 -4.63 20.22 21.71
N TYR A 92 -3.45 20.59 21.22
CA TYR A 92 -2.36 21.07 22.08
C TYR A 92 -2.66 22.42 22.77
N THR A 93 -3.67 23.16 22.31
CA THR A 93 -4.04 24.46 22.92
C THR A 93 -4.61 24.30 24.33
N ARG A 94 -4.96 23.08 24.74
CA ARG A 94 -5.42 22.75 26.09
C ARG A 94 -4.29 22.55 27.09
N LEU A 95 -3.06 22.43 26.61
CA LEU A 95 -1.89 22.15 27.43
C LEU A 95 -1.19 23.45 27.82
N GLN A 96 -0.62 23.46 29.02
CA GLN A 96 0.13 24.59 29.55
C GLN A 96 1.48 24.13 30.13
N GLU A 97 2.44 25.05 30.20
CA GLU A 97 3.67 24.82 30.97
C GLU A 97 3.33 24.55 32.43
N GLY A 98 3.96 23.53 32.99
CA GLY A 98 3.70 23.07 34.35
C GLY A 98 2.68 21.94 34.47
N ASP A 99 1.98 21.56 33.39
CA ASP A 99 1.07 20.40 33.40
C ASP A 99 1.82 19.10 33.64
N GLU A 100 1.20 18.22 34.41
CA GLU A 100 1.75 16.91 34.77
C GLU A 100 1.57 15.94 33.60
N VAL A 101 2.63 15.21 33.25
CA VAL A 101 2.66 14.18 32.20
C VAL A 101 2.96 12.83 32.83
N ARG A 102 2.26 11.78 32.38
CA ARG A 102 2.42 10.42 32.90
C ARG A 102 2.76 9.44 31.79
N THR A 103 3.71 8.55 32.05
CA THR A 103 3.95 7.38 31.20
C THR A 103 2.78 6.41 31.30
N THR A 104 2.42 5.80 30.16
CA THR A 104 1.34 4.80 30.13
C THR A 104 1.87 3.36 30.10
N GLY A 105 3.16 3.16 29.84
CA GLY A 105 3.78 1.85 29.62
C GLY A 105 3.29 1.17 28.33
N LYS A 106 2.60 1.90 27.45
CA LYS A 106 2.02 1.33 26.23
C LYS A 106 2.55 2.04 24.98
N LEU A 107 2.93 1.28 23.98
CA LEU A 107 3.22 1.81 22.66
C LEU A 107 1.92 2.24 21.95
N LEU A 108 2.03 3.20 21.04
CA LEU A 108 0.90 3.60 20.20
C LEU A 108 0.39 2.41 19.37
N GLN A 109 -0.88 2.12 19.48
CA GLN A 109 -1.55 1.02 18.80
C GLN A 109 -2.72 1.51 17.97
N VAL A 110 -3.05 0.75 16.93
CA VAL A 110 -4.20 0.98 16.06
C VAL A 110 -5.07 -0.26 16.02
N PRO A 111 -6.41 -0.13 16.04
CA PRO A 111 -7.29 -1.27 15.84
C PRO A 111 -7.07 -1.87 14.46
N VAL A 112 -7.07 -3.20 14.39
CA VAL A 112 -6.84 -3.96 13.16
C VAL A 112 -7.90 -5.03 12.97
N GLY A 113 -8.05 -5.53 11.75
CA GLY A 113 -8.97 -6.63 11.48
C GLY A 113 -9.92 -6.35 10.32
N LYS A 114 -10.71 -7.37 9.96
CA LYS A 114 -11.70 -7.27 8.88
C LYS A 114 -12.83 -6.28 9.16
N GLY A 115 -13.07 -5.92 10.42
CA GLY A 115 -14.06 -4.91 10.79
C GLY A 115 -13.80 -3.51 10.22
N LEU A 116 -12.56 -3.25 9.77
CA LEU A 116 -12.18 -1.98 9.12
C LEU A 116 -12.49 -1.97 7.61
N LEU A 117 -12.80 -3.11 6.98
CA LEU A 117 -13.13 -3.16 5.56
C LEU A 117 -14.36 -2.31 5.25
N GLY A 118 -14.30 -1.52 4.20
CA GLY A 118 -15.35 -0.59 3.80
C GLY A 118 -15.39 0.72 4.58
N ARG A 119 -14.42 0.94 5.49
CA ARG A 119 -14.40 2.08 6.39
C ARG A 119 -13.31 3.09 6.00
N VAL A 120 -13.55 4.33 6.40
CA VAL A 120 -12.56 5.41 6.35
C VAL A 120 -12.21 5.78 7.80
N VAL A 121 -10.92 5.69 8.13
CA VAL A 121 -10.40 5.91 9.48
C VAL A 121 -9.30 6.96 9.48
N ASN A 122 -9.03 7.57 10.64
CA ASN A 122 -7.86 8.40 10.87
C ASN A 122 -6.63 7.54 11.25
N MET A 123 -5.50 8.16 11.59
CA MET A 123 -4.26 7.49 11.97
C MET A 123 -4.34 6.71 13.31
N LEU A 124 -5.37 6.94 14.12
CA LEU A 124 -5.65 6.17 15.34
C LEU A 124 -6.63 5.01 15.10
N GLY A 125 -7.10 4.84 13.85
CA GLY A 125 -8.12 3.85 13.49
C GLY A 125 -9.54 4.23 13.88
N GLU A 126 -9.77 5.48 14.25
CA GLU A 126 -11.10 6.00 14.55
C GLU A 126 -11.86 6.31 13.27
N PRO A 127 -13.15 5.96 13.20
CA PRO A 127 -13.96 6.20 12.00
C PRO A 127 -14.21 7.67 11.74
N VAL A 128 -13.98 8.11 10.50
CA VAL A 128 -14.26 9.48 10.03
C VAL A 128 -15.32 9.52 8.93
N ASP A 129 -15.94 8.37 8.64
CA ASP A 129 -16.92 8.17 7.57
C ASP A 129 -18.39 8.35 8.01
N GLY A 130 -18.62 8.67 9.28
CA GLY A 130 -19.98 8.82 9.83
C GLY A 130 -20.78 7.52 9.95
N LYS A 131 -20.18 6.34 9.70
CA LYS A 131 -20.86 5.04 9.74
C LYS A 131 -20.87 4.39 11.14
N GLY A 132 -20.59 5.16 12.20
CA GLY A 132 -20.57 4.67 13.58
C GLY A 132 -19.28 3.92 13.97
N PRO A 133 -19.21 3.43 15.22
CA PRO A 133 -18.02 2.81 15.77
C PRO A 133 -17.62 1.52 15.03
N ILE A 134 -16.32 1.25 15.01
CA ILE A 134 -15.76 0.03 14.43
C ILE A 134 -15.55 -1.00 15.54
N LYS A 135 -16.04 -2.23 15.33
CA LYS A 135 -15.76 -3.35 16.23
C LYS A 135 -14.42 -3.96 15.85
N SER A 136 -13.47 -3.85 16.74
CA SER A 136 -12.17 -4.53 16.64
C SER A 136 -11.72 -4.94 18.05
N ASP A 137 -11.43 -6.21 18.24
CA ASP A 137 -10.96 -6.76 19.51
C ASP A 137 -9.42 -6.89 19.54
N VAL A 138 -8.75 -6.53 18.43
CA VAL A 138 -7.31 -6.65 18.25
C VAL A 138 -6.71 -5.31 17.87
N ALA A 139 -5.60 -4.95 18.53
CA ALA A 139 -4.81 -3.77 18.19
C ALA A 139 -3.36 -4.17 17.91
N TYR A 140 -2.74 -3.52 16.92
CA TYR A 140 -1.32 -3.69 16.59
C TYR A 140 -0.54 -2.41 16.89
N PRO A 141 0.73 -2.55 17.31
CA PRO A 141 1.60 -1.39 17.46
C PRO A 141 1.79 -0.70 16.10
N VAL A 142 1.70 0.61 16.10
CA VAL A 142 1.87 1.45 14.89
C VAL A 142 3.30 1.30 14.36
N GLU A 143 4.29 1.33 15.25
CA GLU A 143 5.67 1.00 14.93
C GLU A 143 5.96 -0.46 15.26
N LYS A 144 6.34 -1.23 14.25
CA LYS A 144 6.65 -2.66 14.35
C LYS A 144 7.87 -2.99 13.51
N MET A 145 8.72 -3.86 14.01
CA MET A 145 9.88 -4.33 13.23
C MET A 145 9.45 -5.12 12.02
N ALA A 146 10.08 -4.83 10.88
CA ALA A 146 9.86 -5.56 9.63
C ALA A 146 10.19 -7.07 9.77
N PRO A 147 9.51 -7.95 8.99
CA PRO A 147 9.87 -9.36 8.97
C PRO A 147 11.33 -9.57 8.59
N GLY A 148 12.08 -10.29 9.42
CA GLY A 148 13.48 -10.64 9.15
C GLY A 148 13.63 -11.61 7.96
N ILE A 149 14.87 -11.82 7.51
CA ILE A 149 15.21 -12.61 6.31
C ILE A 149 14.63 -14.03 6.37
N ILE A 150 14.71 -14.69 7.55
CA ILE A 150 14.24 -16.08 7.73
C ILE A 150 12.71 -16.20 7.55
N ARG A 151 11.97 -15.12 7.83
CA ARG A 151 10.50 -15.11 7.69
C ARG A 151 10.04 -14.88 6.25
N ARG A 152 10.91 -14.36 5.38
CA ARG A 152 10.57 -14.01 4.00
C ARG A 152 10.66 -15.19 3.05
N ARG A 153 9.86 -15.17 2.01
CA ARG A 153 9.97 -16.05 0.85
C ARG A 153 9.98 -15.25 -0.45
N PRO A 154 10.52 -15.79 -1.55
CA PRO A 154 10.52 -15.12 -2.84
C PRO A 154 9.12 -14.78 -3.34
N VAL A 155 8.98 -13.63 -3.98
CA VAL A 155 7.77 -13.18 -4.64
C VAL A 155 7.58 -13.95 -5.94
N SER A 156 6.40 -14.58 -6.12
CA SER A 156 6.12 -15.44 -7.28
C SER A 156 4.67 -15.41 -7.76
N GLN A 157 3.79 -14.62 -7.08
CA GLN A 157 2.39 -14.49 -7.45
C GLN A 157 2.14 -13.07 -7.92
N PRO A 158 1.43 -12.86 -9.06
CA PRO A 158 1.15 -11.52 -9.57
C PRO A 158 0.12 -10.78 -8.71
N VAL A 159 0.28 -9.45 -8.67
CA VAL A 159 -0.80 -8.50 -8.43
C VAL A 159 -1.27 -8.05 -9.80
N GLN A 160 -2.44 -8.49 -10.23
CA GLN A 160 -3.01 -8.08 -11.52
C GLN A 160 -3.58 -6.68 -11.38
N THR A 161 -2.88 -5.69 -11.94
CA THR A 161 -3.28 -4.28 -11.86
C THR A 161 -4.46 -3.97 -12.78
N GLY A 162 -4.68 -4.82 -13.79
CA GLY A 162 -5.62 -4.54 -14.86
C GLY A 162 -5.14 -3.46 -15.83
N ILE A 163 -3.90 -3.00 -15.68
CA ILE A 163 -3.25 -2.04 -16.58
C ILE A 163 -2.30 -2.82 -17.47
N MET A 164 -2.65 -2.89 -18.76
CA MET A 164 -1.97 -3.78 -19.72
C MET A 164 -0.47 -3.53 -19.81
N SER A 165 -0.03 -2.27 -19.79
CA SER A 165 1.39 -1.91 -19.85
C SER A 165 2.18 -2.33 -18.61
N ILE A 166 1.54 -2.33 -17.43
CA ILE A 166 2.16 -2.79 -16.18
C ILE A 166 2.20 -4.31 -16.15
N ASP A 167 1.06 -4.96 -16.30
CA ASP A 167 0.93 -6.41 -16.17
C ASP A 167 1.80 -7.16 -17.19
N SER A 168 2.02 -6.56 -18.38
CA SER A 168 2.83 -7.17 -19.44
C SER A 168 4.34 -6.88 -19.33
N MET A 169 4.75 -5.67 -18.93
CA MET A 169 6.16 -5.24 -19.04
C MET A 169 6.84 -4.91 -17.71
N ILE A 170 6.07 -4.57 -16.68
CA ILE A 170 6.57 -4.12 -15.36
C ILE A 170 5.72 -4.81 -14.28
N PRO A 171 5.67 -6.15 -14.26
CA PRO A 171 4.75 -6.86 -13.39
C PRO A 171 5.06 -6.66 -11.92
N ILE A 172 4.00 -6.55 -11.12
CA ILE A 172 4.06 -6.40 -9.67
C ILE A 172 3.67 -7.73 -9.03
N GLY A 173 4.43 -8.17 -8.03
CA GLY A 173 4.16 -9.39 -7.29
C GLY A 173 3.62 -9.15 -5.89
N ARG A 174 2.87 -10.12 -5.35
CA ARG A 174 2.36 -10.09 -3.98
C ARG A 174 3.52 -10.16 -2.98
N GLY A 175 3.70 -9.08 -2.21
CA GLY A 175 4.81 -8.89 -1.28
C GLY A 175 5.95 -8.02 -1.82
N GLN A 176 5.82 -7.49 -3.04
CA GLN A 176 6.78 -6.57 -3.65
C GLN A 176 6.50 -5.13 -3.21
N ARG A 177 7.55 -4.29 -3.24
CA ARG A 177 7.48 -2.83 -3.08
C ARG A 177 7.76 -2.20 -4.43
N GLU A 178 6.75 -1.69 -5.10
CA GLU A 178 6.90 -1.05 -6.41
C GLU A 178 6.56 0.43 -6.31
N LEU A 179 7.55 1.28 -6.57
CA LEU A 179 7.38 2.73 -6.50
C LEU A 179 6.62 3.25 -7.72
N ILE A 180 5.66 4.14 -7.49
CA ILE A 180 5.00 4.92 -8.55
C ILE A 180 5.51 6.35 -8.45
N ILE A 181 6.24 6.79 -9.47
CA ILE A 181 6.96 8.07 -9.44
C ILE A 181 6.68 8.91 -10.69
N GLY A 182 6.57 10.21 -10.53
CA GLY A 182 6.37 11.17 -11.62
C GLY A 182 5.85 12.50 -11.11
N ASP A 183 5.72 13.46 -12.01
CA ASP A 183 5.27 14.81 -11.69
C ASP A 183 3.80 14.84 -11.26
N ARG A 184 3.39 15.98 -10.74
CA ARG A 184 2.02 16.20 -10.32
C ARG A 184 1.04 15.99 -11.47
N SER A 185 -0.11 15.35 -11.18
CA SER A 185 -1.20 15.12 -12.15
C SER A 185 -0.87 14.22 -13.34
N THR A 186 0.19 13.42 -13.30
CA THR A 186 0.55 12.45 -14.35
C THR A 186 -0.22 11.12 -14.28
N GLY A 187 -1.07 10.94 -13.27
CA GLY A 187 -1.91 9.73 -13.13
C GLY A 187 -1.44 8.72 -12.10
N LYS A 188 -0.50 9.07 -11.20
CA LYS A 188 0.02 8.17 -10.14
C LYS A 188 -1.09 7.54 -9.29
N THR A 189 -1.95 8.36 -8.72
CA THR A 189 -3.10 7.92 -7.93
C THR A 189 -4.06 7.04 -8.74
N THR A 190 -4.27 7.37 -10.03
CA THR A 190 -5.15 6.60 -10.92
C THR A 190 -4.68 5.17 -11.09
N ILE A 191 -3.37 4.92 -11.26
CA ILE A 191 -2.79 3.57 -11.33
C ILE A 191 -3.12 2.76 -10.07
N CYS A 192 -3.00 3.38 -8.90
CA CYS A 192 -3.33 2.73 -7.63
C CYS A 192 -4.83 2.39 -7.53
N ILE A 193 -5.71 3.34 -7.91
CA ILE A 193 -7.15 3.13 -7.88
C ILE A 193 -7.55 2.02 -8.87
N ASP A 194 -7.01 2.02 -10.10
CA ASP A 194 -7.25 0.96 -11.07
C ASP A 194 -6.82 -0.41 -10.54
N THR A 195 -5.68 -0.47 -9.85
CA THR A 195 -5.20 -1.70 -9.21
C THR A 195 -6.17 -2.18 -8.12
N ILE A 196 -6.66 -1.28 -7.26
CA ILE A 196 -7.65 -1.62 -6.22
C ILE A 196 -8.96 -2.12 -6.86
N ILE A 197 -9.45 -1.44 -7.89
CA ILE A 197 -10.67 -1.84 -8.63
C ILE A 197 -10.49 -3.21 -9.28
N SER A 198 -9.33 -3.47 -9.90
CA SER A 198 -9.00 -4.76 -10.49
C SER A 198 -9.05 -5.87 -9.45
N GLN A 199 -8.41 -5.68 -8.30
CA GLN A 199 -8.40 -6.67 -7.23
C GLN A 199 -9.79 -6.89 -6.63
N ALA A 200 -10.60 -5.85 -6.46
CA ALA A 200 -11.98 -5.99 -5.99
C ALA A 200 -12.86 -6.79 -6.96
N ARG A 201 -12.67 -6.59 -8.27
CA ARG A 201 -13.38 -7.40 -9.29
C ARG A 201 -12.99 -8.87 -9.22
N LEU A 202 -11.70 -9.18 -9.05
CA LEU A 202 -11.21 -10.55 -8.90
C LEU A 202 -11.74 -11.19 -7.62
N ASN A 203 -11.72 -10.48 -6.49
CA ASN A 203 -12.28 -10.95 -5.22
C ASN A 203 -13.77 -11.28 -5.38
N LYS A 204 -14.54 -10.36 -5.95
CA LYS A 204 -15.99 -10.54 -6.18
C LYS A 204 -16.30 -11.70 -7.12
N ALA A 205 -15.53 -11.86 -8.20
CA ALA A 205 -15.68 -12.97 -9.14
C ALA A 205 -15.43 -14.33 -8.46
N ALA A 206 -14.37 -14.42 -7.66
CA ALA A 206 -14.02 -15.63 -6.91
C ALA A 206 -15.09 -15.97 -5.85
N GLU A 207 -15.62 -14.98 -5.13
CA GLU A 207 -16.73 -15.16 -4.18
C GLU A 207 -18.00 -15.67 -4.89
N ALA A 208 -18.36 -15.07 -6.03
CA ALA A 208 -19.52 -15.47 -6.81
C ALA A 208 -19.38 -16.89 -7.39
N ALA A 209 -18.15 -17.29 -7.75
CA ALA A 209 -17.84 -18.64 -8.22
C ALA A 209 -17.70 -19.67 -7.09
N GLY A 210 -17.67 -19.23 -5.82
CA GLY A 210 -17.40 -20.10 -4.66
C GLY A 210 -16.00 -20.72 -4.68
N ASP A 211 -15.04 -20.07 -5.34
CA ASP A 211 -13.66 -20.57 -5.46
C ASP A 211 -12.89 -20.38 -4.14
N LYS A 212 -12.84 -21.46 -3.37
CA LYS A 212 -12.10 -21.51 -2.09
C LYS A 212 -10.57 -21.55 -2.27
N THR A 213 -10.08 -21.76 -3.49
CA THR A 213 -8.63 -21.78 -3.78
C THR A 213 -8.07 -20.40 -4.08
N TYR A 214 -8.94 -19.46 -4.46
CA TYR A 214 -8.57 -18.07 -4.67
C TYR A 214 -8.22 -17.38 -3.35
N ARG A 215 -7.13 -16.63 -3.35
CA ARG A 215 -6.70 -15.84 -2.21
C ARG A 215 -7.04 -14.36 -2.44
N PRO A 216 -8.05 -13.83 -1.74
CA PRO A 216 -8.41 -12.43 -1.87
C PRO A 216 -7.24 -11.51 -1.51
N LEU A 217 -7.13 -10.39 -2.23
CA LEU A 217 -6.20 -9.31 -1.91
C LEU A 217 -7.01 -8.14 -1.33
N TYR A 218 -6.77 -7.83 -0.06
CA TYR A 218 -7.39 -6.69 0.62
C TYR A 218 -6.55 -5.45 0.44
N CYS A 219 -7.19 -4.30 0.24
CA CYS A 219 -6.49 -3.08 -0.10
C CYS A 219 -6.54 -2.07 1.05
N ILE A 220 -5.43 -1.39 1.30
CA ILE A 220 -5.34 -0.27 2.23
C ILE A 220 -4.87 0.95 1.43
N TYR A 221 -5.67 2.01 1.39
CA TYR A 221 -5.29 3.26 0.76
C TYR A 221 -5.00 4.30 1.85
N VAL A 222 -3.76 4.75 1.94
CA VAL A 222 -3.32 5.76 2.90
C VAL A 222 -3.19 7.11 2.20
N ALA A 223 -4.10 8.02 2.48
CA ALA A 223 -4.07 9.39 1.99
C ALA A 223 -3.27 10.28 2.95
N ILE A 224 -2.15 10.82 2.48
CA ILE A 224 -1.20 11.59 3.30
C ILE A 224 -1.14 13.02 2.80
N GLY A 225 -1.58 13.99 3.60
CA GLY A 225 -1.52 15.40 3.24
C GLY A 225 -2.29 15.76 1.95
N GLN A 226 -3.29 14.97 1.60
CA GLN A 226 -4.15 15.20 0.43
C GLN A 226 -5.25 16.21 0.76
N LYS A 227 -5.71 16.95 -0.26
CA LYS A 227 -6.93 17.77 -0.09
C LYS A 227 -8.13 16.87 0.20
N GLN A 228 -9.00 17.24 1.13
CA GLN A 228 -10.22 16.48 1.46
C GLN A 228 -11.06 16.17 0.22
N SER A 229 -11.18 17.12 -0.72
CA SER A 229 -11.90 16.91 -1.98
C SER A 229 -11.29 15.78 -2.85
N ASN A 230 -9.97 15.60 -2.81
CA ASN A 230 -9.33 14.49 -3.52
C ASN A 230 -9.62 13.15 -2.85
N ILE A 231 -9.57 13.11 -1.52
CA ILE A 231 -9.91 11.91 -0.74
C ILE A 231 -11.36 11.52 -0.99
N ALA A 232 -12.29 12.48 -0.94
CA ALA A 232 -13.70 12.25 -1.23
C ALA A 232 -13.92 11.69 -2.65
N ARG A 233 -13.18 12.20 -3.65
CA ARG A 233 -13.24 11.68 -5.02
C ARG A 233 -12.73 10.24 -5.12
N VAL A 234 -11.64 9.90 -4.43
CA VAL A 234 -11.14 8.51 -4.39
C VAL A 234 -12.18 7.58 -3.78
N ILE A 235 -12.79 7.97 -2.66
CA ILE A 235 -13.85 7.20 -2.00
C ILE A 235 -15.02 6.97 -2.97
N ALA A 236 -15.51 8.03 -3.62
CA ALA A 236 -16.63 7.95 -4.56
C ALA A 236 -16.33 7.02 -5.75
N GLU A 237 -15.11 7.06 -6.32
CA GLU A 237 -14.73 6.17 -7.43
C GLU A 237 -14.63 4.70 -6.97
N LEU A 238 -14.10 4.44 -5.76
CA LEU A 238 -14.05 3.09 -5.19
C LEU A 238 -15.44 2.55 -4.84
N GLU A 239 -16.34 3.40 -4.32
CA GLU A 239 -17.74 3.05 -4.05
C GLU A 239 -18.48 2.71 -5.36
N LYS A 240 -18.35 3.58 -6.36
CA LYS A 240 -18.95 3.38 -7.70
C LYS A 240 -18.49 2.09 -8.36
N ALA A 241 -17.21 1.73 -8.20
CA ALA A 241 -16.65 0.49 -8.72
C ALA A 241 -16.99 -0.75 -7.87
N GLY A 242 -17.63 -0.59 -6.69
CA GLY A 242 -17.91 -1.67 -5.75
C GLY A 242 -16.65 -2.24 -5.09
N ALA A 243 -15.60 -1.43 -4.94
CA ALA A 243 -14.31 -1.85 -4.38
C ALA A 243 -14.20 -1.61 -2.87
N MET A 244 -15.04 -0.76 -2.30
CA MET A 244 -15.01 -0.44 -0.86
C MET A 244 -15.11 -1.65 0.07
N PRO A 245 -15.93 -2.69 -0.19
CA PRO A 245 -16.00 -3.87 0.69
C PRO A 245 -14.66 -4.60 0.90
N TYR A 246 -13.70 -4.39 0.02
CA TYR A 246 -12.36 -4.99 0.07
C TYR A 246 -11.27 -3.97 0.40
N THR A 247 -11.65 -2.72 0.73
CA THR A 247 -10.72 -1.60 0.88
C THR A 247 -10.90 -0.92 2.23
N ILE A 248 -9.78 -0.53 2.85
CA ILE A 248 -9.71 0.32 4.04
C ILE A 248 -9.04 1.61 3.62
N ILE A 249 -9.58 2.75 4.03
CA ILE A 249 -8.97 4.06 3.76
C ILE A 249 -8.48 4.65 5.08
N VAL A 250 -7.19 4.97 5.15
CA VAL A 250 -6.59 5.71 6.26
C VAL A 250 -6.37 7.14 5.77
N ALA A 251 -7.12 8.07 6.30
CA ALA A 251 -7.13 9.45 5.85
C ALA A 251 -6.42 10.37 6.86
N SER A 252 -5.41 11.09 6.37
CA SER A 252 -4.80 12.22 7.05
C SER A 252 -4.70 13.38 6.04
N PRO A 253 -5.76 14.21 5.96
CA PRO A 253 -5.82 15.30 5.00
C PRO A 253 -4.80 16.41 5.30
N ALA A 254 -4.62 17.32 4.34
CA ALA A 254 -3.69 18.45 4.46
C ALA A 254 -4.06 19.46 5.57
N SER A 255 -5.28 19.38 6.08
CA SER A 255 -5.74 20.15 7.25
C SER A 255 -5.29 19.57 8.59
N ASP A 256 -4.84 18.33 8.60
CA ASP A 256 -4.34 17.67 9.81
C ASP A 256 -2.95 18.17 10.18
N SER A 257 -2.59 17.98 11.45
CA SER A 257 -1.25 18.27 11.94
C SER A 257 -0.17 17.45 11.19
N ALA A 258 1.05 17.96 11.16
CA ALA A 258 2.17 17.22 10.61
C ALA A 258 2.38 15.87 11.31
N THR A 259 2.08 15.79 12.60
CA THR A 259 2.11 14.54 13.38
C THR A 259 1.16 13.49 12.83
N ASN A 260 -0.09 13.86 12.55
CA ASN A 260 -1.08 12.93 12.01
C ASN A 260 -0.66 12.42 10.64
N GLN A 261 -0.15 13.31 9.79
CA GLN A 261 0.38 12.96 8.49
C GLN A 261 1.62 12.04 8.57
N TYR A 262 2.46 12.23 9.59
CA TYR A 262 3.62 11.37 9.88
C TYR A 262 3.20 9.96 10.32
N LEU A 263 2.17 9.85 11.19
CA LEU A 263 1.74 8.56 11.76
C LEU A 263 0.87 7.73 10.80
N ALA A 264 0.11 8.36 9.92
CA ALA A 264 -0.85 7.70 9.04
C ALA A 264 -0.26 6.53 8.22
N PRO A 265 0.93 6.63 7.58
CA PRO A 265 1.53 5.52 6.86
C PRO A 265 1.86 4.32 7.75
N PHE A 266 2.35 4.57 8.96
CA PHE A 266 2.68 3.52 9.92
C PHE A 266 1.42 2.81 10.44
N ALA A 267 0.34 3.56 10.71
CA ALA A 267 -0.95 3.01 11.08
C ALA A 267 -1.52 2.14 9.94
N GLY A 268 -1.48 2.63 8.70
CA GLY A 268 -1.88 1.84 7.53
C GLY A 268 -1.05 0.57 7.36
N ALA A 269 0.27 0.64 7.60
CA ALA A 269 1.15 -0.52 7.56
C ALA A 269 0.78 -1.55 8.63
N ALA A 270 0.49 -1.12 9.87
CA ALA A 270 0.04 -2.02 10.94
C ALA A 270 -1.27 -2.74 10.60
N ILE A 271 -2.23 -2.03 9.98
CA ILE A 271 -3.47 -2.62 9.48
C ILE A 271 -3.18 -3.66 8.39
N GLY A 272 -2.30 -3.34 7.43
CA GLY A 272 -1.90 -4.27 6.36
C GLY A 272 -1.15 -5.50 6.88
N GLU A 273 -0.28 -5.33 7.85
CA GLU A 273 0.45 -6.44 8.49
C GLU A 273 -0.46 -7.44 9.20
N TRP A 274 -1.57 -6.98 9.76
CA TRP A 274 -2.53 -7.89 10.37
C TRP A 274 -3.05 -8.92 9.35
N PHE A 275 -3.37 -8.50 8.13
CA PHE A 275 -3.75 -9.44 7.07
C PHE A 275 -2.61 -10.40 6.73
N MET A 276 -1.40 -9.89 6.55
CA MET A 276 -0.22 -10.71 6.26
C MET A 276 0.06 -11.73 7.35
N ASP A 277 0.05 -11.32 8.61
CA ASP A 277 0.33 -12.20 9.77
C ASP A 277 -0.76 -13.26 9.97
N ASN A 278 -1.99 -12.99 9.52
CA ASN A 278 -3.10 -13.96 9.53
C ASN A 278 -3.23 -14.78 8.23
N GLY A 279 -2.16 -14.88 7.46
CA GLY A 279 -2.09 -15.72 6.27
C GLY A 279 -2.89 -15.20 5.07
N MET A 280 -3.27 -13.93 5.06
CA MET A 280 -3.99 -13.28 3.97
C MET A 280 -3.04 -12.41 3.15
N ASP A 281 -3.51 -11.97 1.99
CA ASP A 281 -2.75 -11.04 1.14
C ASP A 281 -3.35 -9.64 1.22
N ALA A 282 -2.48 -8.65 1.36
CA ALA A 282 -2.87 -7.24 1.38
C ALA A 282 -2.01 -6.40 0.43
N LEU A 283 -2.60 -5.31 -0.05
CA LEU A 283 -1.97 -4.26 -0.84
C LEU A 283 -2.10 -2.94 -0.08
N ILE A 284 -1.00 -2.23 0.12
CA ILE A 284 -1.02 -0.91 0.71
C ILE A 284 -0.51 0.14 -0.29
N VAL A 285 -1.26 1.21 -0.42
CA VAL A 285 -0.90 2.39 -1.22
C VAL A 285 -0.56 3.52 -0.26
N PHE A 286 0.59 4.17 -0.46
CA PHE A 286 0.98 5.37 0.28
C PHE A 286 0.92 6.60 -0.65
N ASP A 287 -0.14 7.36 -0.60
CA ASP A 287 -0.37 8.53 -1.46
C ASP A 287 -0.30 9.85 -0.67
N ASP A 288 0.85 10.53 -0.57
CA ASP A 288 2.19 10.19 -1.09
C ASP A 288 3.28 10.33 -0.01
N LEU A 289 4.38 9.62 -0.22
CA LEU A 289 5.52 9.66 0.70
C LEU A 289 6.35 10.95 0.59
N SER A 290 6.21 11.75 -0.46
CA SER A 290 6.82 13.09 -0.53
C SER A 290 6.25 13.99 0.56
N LYS A 291 4.93 13.98 0.74
CA LYS A 291 4.26 14.71 1.83
C LYS A 291 4.58 14.13 3.20
N HIS A 292 4.69 12.81 3.30
CA HIS A 292 5.15 12.14 4.51
C HIS A 292 6.52 12.66 4.97
N ALA A 293 7.48 12.76 4.04
CA ALA A 293 8.80 13.31 4.34
C ALA A 293 8.73 14.78 4.79
N VAL A 294 7.88 15.59 4.14
CA VAL A 294 7.67 17.00 4.53
C VAL A 294 7.07 17.10 5.94
N ALA A 295 6.09 16.28 6.27
CA ALA A 295 5.50 16.22 7.60
C ALA A 295 6.54 15.83 8.66
N TYR A 296 7.38 14.82 8.37
CA TYR A 296 8.46 14.43 9.26
C TYR A 296 9.52 15.52 9.45
N ARG A 297 9.88 16.23 8.36
CA ARG A 297 10.76 17.40 8.43
C ARG A 297 10.17 18.49 9.35
N GLN A 298 8.89 18.79 9.21
CA GLN A 298 8.22 19.79 10.05
C GLN A 298 8.25 19.40 11.53
N VAL A 299 7.87 18.18 11.86
CA VAL A 299 7.92 17.66 13.24
C VAL A 299 9.35 17.72 13.80
N SER A 300 10.36 17.30 13.02
CA SER A 300 11.75 17.30 13.45
C SER A 300 12.32 18.70 13.67
N LEU A 301 11.92 19.68 12.85
CA LEU A 301 12.34 21.08 13.00
C LEU A 301 11.73 21.73 14.24
N VAL A 302 10.46 21.43 14.55
CA VAL A 302 9.80 21.92 15.77
C VAL A 302 10.45 21.33 17.02
N LEU A 303 10.83 20.04 16.97
CA LEU A 303 11.62 19.37 18.02
C LEU A 303 13.08 19.87 18.10
N LYS A 304 13.49 20.80 17.24
CA LYS A 304 14.87 21.35 17.17
C LYS A 304 15.94 20.28 16.88
N ARG A 305 15.55 19.17 16.22
CA ARG A 305 16.50 18.14 15.79
C ARG A 305 17.44 18.69 14.71
N PRO A 306 18.70 18.26 14.68
CA PRO A 306 19.64 18.70 13.65
C PRO A 306 19.16 18.32 12.25
N SER A 307 19.17 19.29 11.33
CA SER A 307 18.77 19.10 9.95
C SER A 307 19.99 18.90 9.02
N GLY A 308 19.78 18.10 7.97
CA GLY A 308 20.75 17.85 6.92
C GLY A 308 20.35 18.45 5.56
N ARG A 309 20.52 17.70 4.49
CA ARG A 309 20.21 18.12 3.12
C ARG A 309 18.73 18.52 2.99
N GLU A 310 18.47 19.66 2.36
CA GLU A 310 17.11 20.21 2.14
C GLU A 310 16.29 20.37 3.44
N ALA A 311 17.00 20.60 4.56
CA ALA A 311 16.43 20.66 5.90
C ALA A 311 15.71 19.39 6.38
N TYR A 312 15.90 18.26 5.72
CA TYR A 312 15.43 16.97 6.22
C TYR A 312 16.32 16.48 7.37
N PRO A 313 15.75 15.80 8.38
CA PRO A 313 16.56 15.16 9.41
C PRO A 313 17.43 14.04 8.82
N GLY A 314 18.56 13.75 9.44
CA GLY A 314 19.53 12.78 8.94
C GLY A 314 19.01 11.36 8.79
N ASP A 315 17.94 11.02 9.50
CA ASP A 315 17.29 9.72 9.52
C ASP A 315 16.07 9.58 8.56
N VAL A 316 15.86 10.53 7.64
CA VAL A 316 14.73 10.48 6.69
C VAL A 316 14.80 9.25 5.77
N PHE A 317 15.99 8.75 5.46
CA PHE A 317 16.14 7.47 4.76
C PHE A 317 15.58 6.31 5.59
N TYR A 318 15.93 6.28 6.88
CA TYR A 318 15.46 5.26 7.80
C TYR A 318 13.95 5.34 8.03
N LEU A 319 13.37 6.53 8.02
CA LEU A 319 11.91 6.73 8.05
C LEU A 319 11.19 5.88 7.00
N HIS A 320 11.58 6.01 5.74
CA HIS A 320 10.95 5.29 4.64
C HIS A 320 11.39 3.83 4.56
N SER A 321 12.65 3.51 4.90
CA SER A 321 13.12 2.13 4.86
C SER A 321 12.43 1.26 5.92
N ARG A 322 12.30 1.74 7.17
CA ARG A 322 11.59 0.98 8.22
C ARG A 322 10.10 0.82 7.94
N LEU A 323 9.48 1.77 7.22
CA LEU A 323 8.10 1.67 6.76
C LEU A 323 7.95 0.62 5.64
N LEU A 324 8.72 0.76 4.58
CA LEU A 324 8.58 -0.05 3.37
C LEU A 324 9.11 -1.48 3.53
N GLU A 325 10.10 -1.70 4.39
CA GLU A 325 10.59 -3.05 4.70
C GLU A 325 9.55 -3.93 5.42
N ARG A 326 8.48 -3.35 5.98
CA ARG A 326 7.34 -4.08 6.55
C ARG A 326 6.54 -4.82 5.47
N ALA A 327 6.55 -4.32 4.23
CA ALA A 327 5.97 -5.01 3.08
C ALA A 327 6.85 -6.19 2.66
N ALA A 328 6.27 -7.38 2.68
CA ALA A 328 6.99 -8.61 2.37
C ALA A 328 6.01 -9.75 2.04
N ARG A 329 6.55 -10.84 1.51
CA ARG A 329 5.87 -12.13 1.47
C ARG A 329 6.50 -13.04 2.51
N VAL A 330 5.68 -13.55 3.44
CA VAL A 330 6.16 -14.45 4.50
C VAL A 330 6.03 -15.92 4.11
N GLY A 331 6.89 -16.75 4.69
CA GLY A 331 6.92 -18.20 4.43
C GLY A 331 5.74 -18.94 5.05
N GLU A 332 5.57 -20.20 4.65
CA GLU A 332 4.46 -21.06 5.10
C GLU A 332 4.39 -21.23 6.61
N LYS A 333 5.56 -21.34 7.27
CA LYS A 333 5.65 -21.42 8.74
C LYS A 333 5.11 -20.16 9.45
N TYR A 334 4.95 -19.06 8.73
CA TYR A 334 4.49 -17.77 9.25
C TYR A 334 3.16 -17.33 8.62
N GLY A 335 2.33 -18.28 8.19
CA GLY A 335 1.00 -18.04 7.64
C GLY A 335 0.94 -17.86 6.13
N ASN A 336 2.08 -17.79 5.41
CA ASN A 336 2.12 -17.64 3.94
C ASN A 336 1.37 -16.38 3.41
N GLY A 337 1.23 -15.34 4.22
CA GLY A 337 0.61 -14.08 3.84
C GLY A 337 1.56 -13.16 3.07
N SER A 338 1.01 -12.07 2.54
CA SER A 338 1.82 -11.03 1.90
C SER A 338 1.26 -9.63 2.15
N LEU A 339 2.16 -8.65 2.18
CA LEU A 339 1.84 -7.22 2.14
C LEU A 339 2.63 -6.61 0.99
N THR A 340 1.92 -6.16 -0.04
CA THR A 340 2.49 -5.48 -1.21
C THR A 340 2.39 -3.98 -1.00
N ALA A 341 3.44 -3.22 -1.30
CA ALA A 341 3.43 -1.77 -1.14
C ALA A 341 3.55 -1.04 -2.48
N LEU A 342 2.69 -0.06 -2.69
CA LEU A 342 2.75 0.90 -3.78
C LEU A 342 2.95 2.31 -3.20
N PRO A 343 4.19 2.68 -2.85
CA PRO A 343 4.50 4.05 -2.48
C PRO A 343 4.43 4.96 -3.70
N ILE A 344 3.90 6.17 -3.48
CA ILE A 344 3.88 7.23 -4.49
C ILE A 344 4.89 8.30 -4.09
N ILE A 345 5.69 8.74 -5.06
CA ILE A 345 6.58 9.89 -4.95
C ILE A 345 6.23 10.91 -6.03
N GLU A 346 6.13 12.17 -5.63
CA GLU A 346 5.95 13.28 -6.54
C GLU A 346 7.31 13.91 -6.88
N THR A 347 7.62 14.00 -8.18
CA THR A 347 8.78 14.72 -8.70
C THR A 347 8.41 16.14 -9.11
N GLN A 348 9.41 16.98 -9.30
CA GLN A 348 9.29 18.31 -9.89
C GLN A 348 10.11 18.34 -11.19
N ALA A 349 9.47 18.69 -12.29
CA ALA A 349 10.09 18.74 -13.63
C ALA A 349 10.82 17.43 -14.02
N GLY A 350 10.29 16.27 -13.60
CA GLY A 350 10.87 14.97 -13.89
C GLY A 350 12.18 14.64 -13.15
N ASP A 351 12.59 15.46 -12.16
CA ASP A 351 13.86 15.25 -11.45
C ASP A 351 13.77 14.06 -10.47
N VAL A 352 14.24 12.91 -10.92
CA VAL A 352 14.38 11.70 -10.11
C VAL A 352 15.66 11.69 -9.26
N SER A 353 16.57 12.64 -9.47
CA SER A 353 17.83 12.75 -8.73
C SER A 353 17.70 13.54 -7.42
N ALA A 354 16.54 14.14 -7.17
CA ALA A 354 16.21 14.81 -5.92
C ALA A 354 16.32 13.87 -4.71
N TYR A 355 16.46 14.43 -3.53
CA TYR A 355 16.85 13.68 -2.32
C TYR A 355 15.86 12.59 -1.95
N ILE A 356 14.55 12.90 -1.81
CA ILE A 356 13.54 11.92 -1.42
C ILE A 356 13.28 10.88 -2.51
N PRO A 357 13.11 11.23 -3.81
CA PRO A 357 13.02 10.26 -4.90
C PRO A 357 14.14 9.23 -4.90
N THR A 358 15.40 9.68 -4.83
CA THR A 358 16.58 8.80 -4.82
C THR A 358 16.56 7.81 -3.67
N ASN A 359 16.19 8.26 -2.46
CA ASN A 359 16.06 7.41 -1.29
C ASN A 359 15.02 6.30 -1.51
N VAL A 360 13.82 6.64 -1.98
CA VAL A 360 12.75 5.66 -2.14
C VAL A 360 13.01 4.70 -3.31
N ILE A 361 13.61 5.17 -4.41
CA ILE A 361 14.06 4.28 -5.50
C ILE A 361 15.02 3.20 -4.99
N SER A 362 15.93 3.56 -4.06
CA SER A 362 16.91 2.61 -3.52
C SER A 362 16.29 1.58 -2.56
N ILE A 363 15.20 1.94 -1.85
CA ILE A 363 14.50 1.08 -0.90
C ILE A 363 13.57 0.08 -1.60
N THR A 364 12.99 0.46 -2.74
CA THR A 364 11.96 -0.31 -3.44
C THR A 364 12.53 -1.37 -4.39
N ASP A 365 11.69 -2.34 -4.77
CA ASP A 365 12.04 -3.45 -5.66
C ASP A 365 11.82 -3.11 -7.15
N GLY A 366 11.71 -1.83 -7.46
CA GLY A 366 11.51 -1.27 -8.78
C GLY A 366 10.66 -0.02 -8.75
N GLN A 367 10.45 0.57 -9.93
CA GLN A 367 9.65 1.78 -10.08
C GLN A 367 8.87 1.79 -11.40
N ILE A 368 7.68 2.34 -11.35
CA ILE A 368 6.85 2.74 -12.49
C ILE A 368 6.99 4.25 -12.64
N TYR A 369 7.68 4.69 -13.68
CA TYR A 369 7.94 6.09 -13.95
C TYR A 369 6.92 6.66 -14.92
N LEU A 370 6.28 7.77 -14.53
CA LEU A 370 5.29 8.49 -15.34
C LEU A 370 5.89 9.76 -15.90
N GLU A 371 5.94 9.85 -17.23
CA GLU A 371 6.49 11.00 -17.96
C GLU A 371 5.39 12.01 -18.28
N THR A 372 5.67 13.28 -17.96
CA THR A 372 4.78 14.41 -18.26
C THR A 372 4.57 14.60 -19.76
N ASP A 373 5.62 14.42 -20.55
CA ASP A 373 5.57 14.56 -22.02
C ASP A 373 4.66 13.52 -22.66
N LEU A 374 4.72 12.26 -22.22
CA LEU A 374 3.82 11.21 -22.68
C LEU A 374 2.36 11.53 -22.31
N PHE A 375 2.13 12.07 -21.13
CA PHE A 375 0.79 12.45 -20.67
C PHE A 375 0.17 13.52 -21.57
N TYR A 376 0.93 14.55 -21.92
CA TYR A 376 0.46 15.63 -22.81
C TYR A 376 0.35 15.19 -24.27
N GLN A 377 1.14 14.22 -24.70
CA GLN A 377 0.98 13.57 -26.02
C GLN A 377 -0.26 12.64 -26.08
N GLY A 378 -1.02 12.53 -25.00
CA GLY A 378 -2.21 11.68 -24.95
C GLY A 378 -1.93 10.19 -24.75
N VAL A 379 -0.70 9.81 -24.41
CA VAL A 379 -0.37 8.44 -23.98
C VAL A 379 -0.76 8.29 -22.52
N ARG A 380 -1.83 7.59 -22.26
CA ARG A 380 -2.38 7.39 -20.91
C ARG A 380 -2.75 5.92 -20.71
N PRO A 381 -2.17 5.25 -19.66
CA PRO A 381 -1.23 5.77 -18.67
C PRO A 381 0.11 6.21 -19.29
N ALA A 382 0.69 7.26 -18.72
CA ALA A 382 1.91 7.89 -19.24
C ALA A 382 3.20 7.18 -18.79
N ILE A 383 3.22 5.85 -18.85
CA ILE A 383 4.28 5.01 -18.32
C ILE A 383 5.48 4.99 -19.25
N SER A 384 6.62 5.41 -18.75
CA SER A 384 7.90 5.28 -19.43
C SER A 384 8.43 3.85 -19.31
N VAL A 385 8.27 3.04 -20.33
CA VAL A 385 8.74 1.64 -20.34
C VAL A 385 10.26 1.54 -20.20
N GLY A 386 11.00 2.55 -20.68
CA GLY A 386 12.47 2.59 -20.62
C GLY A 386 13.01 2.87 -19.23
N LEU A 387 12.34 3.74 -18.47
CA LEU A 387 12.76 4.14 -17.11
C LEU A 387 12.12 3.30 -16.02
N SER A 388 11.07 2.54 -16.36
CA SER A 388 10.37 1.68 -15.43
C SER A 388 11.02 0.30 -15.34
N VAL A 389 11.16 -0.19 -14.10
CA VAL A 389 11.85 -1.45 -13.81
C VAL A 389 11.08 -2.19 -12.72
N SER A 390 10.84 -3.48 -12.91
CA SER A 390 10.46 -4.42 -11.84
C SER A 390 11.62 -5.39 -11.60
N ARG A 391 12.18 -5.40 -10.39
CA ARG A 391 13.27 -6.33 -10.03
C ARG A 391 12.78 -7.77 -9.86
N VAL A 392 11.50 -7.96 -9.58
CA VAL A 392 10.86 -9.28 -9.54
C VAL A 392 10.58 -9.80 -10.95
N GLY A 393 10.14 -8.92 -11.83
CA GLY A 393 9.96 -9.19 -13.25
C GLY A 393 9.03 -10.38 -13.52
N SER A 394 9.38 -11.19 -14.50
CA SER A 394 8.54 -12.30 -15.00
C SER A 394 8.26 -13.41 -13.96
N ALA A 395 8.93 -13.42 -12.80
CA ALA A 395 8.57 -14.32 -11.70
C ALA A 395 7.18 -14.00 -11.13
N ALA A 396 6.73 -12.74 -11.26
CA ALA A 396 5.42 -12.26 -10.85
C ALA A 396 4.41 -12.19 -12.01
N GLN A 397 4.58 -12.99 -13.06
CA GLN A 397 3.64 -13.07 -14.18
C GLN A 397 2.98 -14.44 -14.28
N LEU A 398 1.75 -14.47 -14.77
CA LEU A 398 1.14 -15.73 -15.23
C LEU A 398 1.90 -16.25 -16.45
N LYS A 399 1.99 -17.57 -16.58
CA LYS A 399 2.70 -18.20 -17.72
C LYS A 399 2.15 -17.72 -19.06
N ALA A 400 0.83 -17.60 -19.19
CA ALA A 400 0.18 -17.08 -20.40
C ALA A 400 0.67 -15.66 -20.75
N MET A 401 0.72 -14.74 -19.76
CA MET A 401 1.22 -13.38 -19.98
C MET A 401 2.70 -13.39 -20.38
N LYS A 402 3.53 -14.19 -19.68
CA LYS A 402 4.94 -14.31 -19.99
C LYS A 402 5.20 -14.81 -21.41
N GLN A 403 4.36 -15.73 -21.93
CA GLN A 403 4.46 -16.25 -23.28
C GLN A 403 4.21 -15.21 -24.36
N VAL A 404 3.29 -14.26 -24.11
CA VAL A 404 2.92 -13.23 -25.09
C VAL A 404 3.67 -11.91 -24.92
N ALA A 405 4.15 -11.59 -23.72
CA ALA A 405 4.74 -10.28 -23.41
C ALA A 405 6.27 -10.24 -23.53
N GLY A 406 6.93 -11.38 -23.72
CA GLY A 406 8.39 -11.49 -23.59
C GLY A 406 9.20 -10.56 -24.49
N GLN A 407 8.72 -10.24 -25.68
CA GLN A 407 9.41 -9.39 -26.66
C GLN A 407 8.99 -7.93 -26.61
N LEU A 408 7.83 -7.60 -26.04
CA LEU A 408 7.23 -6.25 -26.08
C LEU A 408 8.16 -5.13 -25.58
N LYS A 409 8.86 -5.37 -24.50
CA LYS A 409 9.79 -4.38 -23.93
C LYS A 409 10.95 -4.09 -24.87
N GLY A 410 11.46 -5.12 -25.54
CA GLY A 410 12.51 -4.99 -26.55
C GLY A 410 12.02 -4.25 -27.80
N ASP A 411 10.83 -4.58 -28.29
CA ASP A 411 10.22 -3.94 -29.46
C ASP A 411 9.98 -2.43 -29.22
N LEU A 412 9.50 -2.06 -28.02
CA LEU A 412 9.32 -0.66 -27.65
C LEU A 412 10.63 0.09 -27.41
N ALA A 413 11.66 -0.56 -26.88
CA ALA A 413 12.99 0.03 -26.75
C ALA A 413 13.56 0.34 -28.13
N GLN A 414 13.51 -0.63 -29.05
CA GLN A 414 13.96 -0.45 -30.43
C GLN A 414 13.17 0.65 -31.18
N PHE A 415 11.84 0.68 -30.96
CA PHE A 415 11.00 1.74 -31.50
C PHE A 415 11.47 3.12 -31.03
N ARG A 416 11.76 3.31 -29.74
CA ARG A 416 12.19 4.60 -29.21
C ARG A 416 13.51 5.08 -29.82
N GLU A 417 14.47 4.19 -29.95
CA GLU A 417 15.76 4.48 -30.61
C GLU A 417 15.56 4.90 -32.07
N LEU A 418 14.78 4.12 -32.83
CA LEU A 418 14.51 4.41 -34.23
C LEU A 418 13.67 5.67 -34.43
N ALA A 419 12.68 5.93 -33.55
CA ALA A 419 11.87 7.14 -33.60
C ALA A 419 12.68 8.40 -33.29
N ALA A 420 13.62 8.33 -32.33
CA ALA A 420 14.53 9.42 -32.05
C ALA A 420 15.44 9.71 -33.25
N PHE A 421 15.99 8.67 -33.88
CA PHE A 421 16.81 8.80 -35.09
C PHE A 421 16.06 9.39 -36.28
N ALA A 422 14.79 8.99 -36.47
CA ALA A 422 13.93 9.49 -37.52
C ALA A 422 13.65 11.01 -37.44
N GLN A 423 13.74 11.61 -36.26
CA GLN A 423 13.57 13.08 -36.09
C GLN A 423 14.69 13.90 -36.74
N PHE A 424 15.85 13.30 -37.00
CA PHE A 424 16.98 13.99 -37.62
C PHE A 424 16.95 13.99 -39.18
N GLY A 425 15.83 13.59 -39.80
CA GLY A 425 15.56 13.80 -41.24
C GLY A 425 16.26 12.83 -42.20
N SER A 426 16.65 11.63 -41.73
CA SER A 426 17.17 10.59 -42.63
C SER A 426 16.04 9.87 -43.38
N GLU A 427 16.26 9.58 -44.68
CA GLU A 427 15.37 8.67 -45.42
C GLU A 427 15.43 7.29 -44.76
N LEU A 428 14.29 6.81 -44.30
CA LEU A 428 14.16 5.52 -43.64
C LEU A 428 13.91 4.42 -44.66
N ASP A 429 14.62 3.31 -44.53
CA ASP A 429 14.27 2.14 -45.32
C ASP A 429 12.90 1.54 -44.88
N ALA A 430 12.26 0.78 -45.78
CA ALA A 430 10.93 0.21 -45.55
C ALA A 430 10.87 -0.71 -44.28
N LYS A 431 11.96 -1.38 -43.92
CA LYS A 431 11.99 -2.23 -42.74
C LYS A 431 12.03 -1.40 -41.45
N THR A 432 12.82 -0.34 -41.45
CA THR A 432 12.88 0.59 -40.30
C THR A 432 11.55 1.31 -40.10
N GLN A 433 10.92 1.76 -41.21
CA GLN A 433 9.59 2.37 -41.16
C GLN A 433 8.53 1.40 -40.59
N ALA A 434 8.55 0.13 -41.00
CA ALA A 434 7.63 -0.89 -40.49
C ALA A 434 7.79 -1.13 -38.99
N LYS A 435 9.03 -1.08 -38.46
CA LYS A 435 9.29 -1.18 -37.01
C LYS A 435 8.77 0.03 -36.24
N ILE A 436 8.94 1.25 -36.78
CA ILE A 436 8.39 2.47 -36.19
C ILE A 436 6.87 2.40 -36.16
N ASP A 437 6.24 2.00 -37.24
CA ASP A 437 4.78 1.89 -37.30
C ASP A 437 4.26 0.77 -36.38
N GLY A 438 4.98 -0.35 -36.26
CA GLY A 438 4.71 -1.39 -35.26
C GLY A 438 4.73 -0.86 -33.84
N GLY A 439 5.77 -0.11 -33.47
CA GLY A 439 5.89 0.51 -32.16
C GLY A 439 4.77 1.52 -31.85
N LYS A 440 4.38 2.34 -32.84
CA LYS A 440 3.23 3.25 -32.69
C LYS A 440 1.94 2.49 -32.42
N ARG A 441 1.69 1.36 -33.12
CA ARG A 441 0.52 0.51 -32.88
C ARG A 441 0.52 -0.08 -31.48
N ILE A 442 1.66 -0.56 -31.00
CA ILE A 442 1.80 -1.07 -29.63
C ILE A 442 1.46 0.02 -28.60
N ILE A 443 1.96 1.26 -28.79
CA ILE A 443 1.62 2.37 -27.89
C ILE A 443 0.11 2.64 -27.90
N GLU A 444 -0.55 2.65 -29.08
CA GLU A 444 -2.00 2.84 -29.14
C GLU A 444 -2.77 1.72 -28.41
N ILE A 445 -2.33 0.47 -28.50
CA ILE A 445 -2.93 -0.66 -27.77
C ILE A 445 -2.84 -0.45 -26.25
N PHE A 446 -1.72 0.08 -25.75
CA PHE A 446 -1.49 0.30 -24.33
C PHE A 446 -2.20 1.52 -23.75
N LYS A 447 -2.75 2.41 -24.56
CA LYS A 447 -3.62 3.48 -24.06
C LYS A 447 -4.86 2.87 -23.45
N GLN A 448 -5.19 3.29 -22.24
CA GLN A 448 -6.30 2.75 -21.46
C GLN A 448 -7.02 3.87 -20.70
N PRO A 449 -8.37 3.91 -20.75
CA PRO A 449 -9.11 4.89 -19.96
C PRO A 449 -8.93 4.60 -18.46
N GLN A 450 -8.99 5.66 -17.64
CA GLN A 450 -8.94 5.54 -16.18
C GLN A 450 -10.17 4.78 -15.66
N PHE A 451 -10.00 4.11 -14.53
CA PHE A 451 -11.03 3.33 -13.82
C PHE A 451 -11.66 2.22 -14.67
N SER A 452 -10.87 1.71 -15.60
CA SER A 452 -11.30 0.67 -16.55
C SER A 452 -10.25 -0.44 -16.64
N PRO A 453 -9.95 -1.15 -15.55
CA PRO A 453 -8.98 -2.23 -15.56
C PRO A 453 -9.45 -3.37 -16.47
N ILE A 454 -8.52 -3.91 -17.26
CA ILE A 454 -8.76 -4.98 -18.26
C ILE A 454 -8.41 -6.32 -17.61
N PRO A 455 -9.31 -7.34 -17.69
CA PRO A 455 -9.01 -8.69 -17.22
C PRO A 455 -7.82 -9.31 -17.94
N VAL A 456 -7.03 -10.12 -17.24
CA VAL A 456 -5.76 -10.64 -17.74
C VAL A 456 -5.91 -11.56 -18.95
N GLU A 457 -6.99 -12.34 -19.04
CA GLU A 457 -7.30 -13.20 -20.18
C GLU A 457 -7.52 -12.40 -21.46
N ILE A 458 -8.15 -11.22 -21.35
CA ILE A 458 -8.33 -10.28 -22.47
C ILE A 458 -6.98 -9.64 -22.82
N GLN A 459 -6.20 -9.21 -21.80
CA GLN A 459 -4.86 -8.66 -22.05
C GLN A 459 -3.99 -9.67 -22.83
N VAL A 460 -3.98 -10.94 -22.40
CA VAL A 460 -3.23 -12.02 -23.08
C VAL A 460 -3.69 -12.20 -24.50
N ALA A 461 -4.99 -12.25 -24.76
CA ALA A 461 -5.54 -12.45 -26.10
C ALA A 461 -5.24 -11.27 -27.04
N VAL A 462 -5.36 -10.03 -26.55
CA VAL A 462 -5.04 -8.81 -27.33
C VAL A 462 -3.55 -8.74 -27.64
N ILE A 463 -2.68 -8.95 -26.66
CA ILE A 463 -1.22 -8.94 -26.86
C ILE A 463 -0.81 -10.05 -27.81
N TRP A 464 -1.40 -11.26 -27.67
CA TRP A 464 -1.17 -12.35 -28.58
C TRP A 464 -1.51 -11.97 -30.05
N ALA A 465 -2.66 -11.31 -30.26
CA ALA A 465 -3.05 -10.85 -31.60
C ALA A 465 -2.06 -9.82 -32.17
N VAL A 466 -1.57 -8.90 -31.34
CA VAL A 466 -0.53 -7.93 -31.73
C VAL A 466 0.76 -8.63 -32.16
N GLN A 467 1.26 -9.57 -31.35
CA GLN A 467 2.51 -10.30 -31.61
C GLN A 467 2.41 -11.21 -32.84
N ASN A 468 1.21 -11.70 -33.18
CA ASN A 468 0.98 -12.50 -34.37
C ASN A 468 0.58 -11.70 -35.63
N GLY A 469 0.74 -10.36 -35.59
CA GLY A 469 0.65 -9.51 -36.75
C GLY A 469 -0.77 -9.10 -37.19
N TYR A 470 -1.80 -9.41 -36.41
CA TYR A 470 -3.20 -9.06 -36.73
C TYR A 470 -3.48 -7.56 -36.79
N VAL A 471 -2.58 -6.74 -36.28
CA VAL A 471 -2.67 -5.26 -36.29
C VAL A 471 -1.80 -4.61 -37.38
N ASN A 472 -0.99 -5.37 -38.12
CA ASN A 472 0.03 -4.80 -39.01
C ASN A 472 -0.55 -3.96 -40.18
N ASP A 473 -1.70 -4.33 -40.68
CA ASP A 473 -2.42 -3.64 -41.74
C ASP A 473 -3.48 -2.64 -41.23
N VAL A 474 -3.64 -2.54 -39.90
CA VAL A 474 -4.58 -1.59 -39.31
C VAL A 474 -3.93 -0.21 -39.19
N PRO A 475 -4.56 0.87 -39.73
CA PRO A 475 -4.08 2.22 -39.56
C PRO A 475 -3.97 2.60 -38.07
N VAL A 476 -2.93 3.35 -37.69
CA VAL A 476 -2.65 3.69 -36.28
C VAL A 476 -3.84 4.36 -35.59
N ASN A 477 -4.56 5.26 -36.30
CA ASN A 477 -5.75 5.95 -35.80
C ASN A 477 -6.97 5.03 -35.58
N ARG A 478 -6.99 3.82 -36.17
CA ARG A 478 -8.05 2.82 -35.98
C ARG A 478 -7.69 1.67 -35.05
N ILE A 479 -6.48 1.66 -34.53
CA ILE A 479 -6.00 0.59 -33.62
C ILE A 479 -6.91 0.46 -32.39
N LYS A 480 -7.36 1.56 -31.81
CA LYS A 480 -8.23 1.53 -30.63
C LYS A 480 -9.62 0.98 -30.94
N GLU A 481 -10.14 1.30 -32.09
CA GLU A 481 -11.40 0.72 -32.61
C GLU A 481 -11.25 -0.81 -32.79
N PHE A 482 -10.16 -1.23 -33.43
CA PHE A 482 -9.83 -2.65 -33.60
C PHE A 482 -9.78 -3.38 -32.25
N GLN A 483 -9.03 -2.84 -31.29
CA GLN A 483 -8.89 -3.42 -29.95
C GLN A 483 -10.25 -3.55 -29.25
N ASN A 484 -11.08 -2.52 -29.28
CA ASN A 484 -12.40 -2.53 -28.64
C ASN A 484 -13.31 -3.58 -29.26
N LYS A 485 -13.38 -3.65 -30.60
CA LYS A 485 -14.18 -4.64 -31.31
C LYS A 485 -13.66 -6.07 -31.12
N LEU A 486 -12.34 -6.26 -31.10
CA LEU A 486 -11.75 -7.57 -30.78
C LEU A 486 -12.12 -8.00 -29.35
N THR A 487 -12.00 -7.09 -28.38
CA THR A 487 -12.38 -7.35 -26.99
C THR A 487 -13.87 -7.71 -26.87
N GLU A 488 -14.75 -6.96 -27.51
CA GLU A 488 -16.19 -7.23 -27.56
C GLU A 488 -16.48 -8.60 -28.19
N TYR A 489 -15.87 -8.89 -29.35
CA TYR A 489 -16.02 -10.17 -30.03
C TYR A 489 -15.58 -11.34 -29.14
N LEU A 490 -14.41 -11.24 -28.51
CA LEU A 490 -13.90 -12.29 -27.62
C LEU A 490 -14.81 -12.49 -26.40
N SER A 491 -15.26 -11.40 -25.77
CA SER A 491 -16.10 -11.44 -24.58
C SER A 491 -17.51 -11.98 -24.85
N THR A 492 -18.08 -11.71 -26.04
CA THR A 492 -19.45 -12.09 -26.39
C THR A 492 -19.54 -13.43 -27.10
N ARG A 493 -18.63 -13.71 -28.03
CA ARG A 493 -18.71 -14.89 -28.90
C ARG A 493 -17.71 -15.99 -28.54
N LYS A 494 -16.64 -15.66 -27.83
CA LYS A 494 -15.55 -16.58 -27.47
C LYS A 494 -15.28 -16.58 -25.95
N SER A 495 -16.32 -16.34 -25.16
CA SER A 495 -16.22 -16.31 -23.67
C SER A 495 -15.62 -17.59 -23.08
N GLU A 496 -15.96 -18.76 -23.65
CA GLU A 496 -15.36 -20.04 -23.23
C GLU A 496 -13.85 -20.08 -23.41
N LEU A 497 -13.33 -19.50 -24.50
CA LEU A 497 -11.89 -19.42 -24.75
C LEU A 497 -11.21 -18.54 -23.68
N LEU A 498 -11.81 -17.39 -23.34
CA LEU A 498 -11.29 -16.52 -22.28
C LEU A 498 -11.29 -17.25 -20.92
N GLN A 499 -12.37 -17.97 -20.58
CA GLN A 499 -12.45 -18.77 -19.36
C GLN A 499 -11.39 -19.88 -19.31
N LYS A 500 -11.08 -20.52 -20.43
CA LYS A 500 -9.99 -21.50 -20.51
C LYS A 500 -8.63 -20.85 -20.23
N ILE A 501 -8.36 -19.67 -20.82
CA ILE A 501 -7.11 -18.92 -20.57
C ILE A 501 -6.98 -18.53 -19.10
N GLU A 502 -8.06 -18.03 -18.50
CA GLU A 502 -8.11 -17.67 -17.09
C GLU A 502 -7.83 -18.88 -16.18
N LYS A 503 -8.46 -20.02 -16.47
CA LYS A 503 -8.33 -21.26 -15.69
C LYS A 503 -6.97 -21.91 -15.83
N GLU A 504 -6.48 -22.09 -17.07
CA GLU A 504 -5.21 -22.76 -17.34
C GLU A 504 -3.99 -21.88 -16.99
N LYS A 505 -4.13 -20.57 -17.03
CA LYS A 505 -3.06 -19.59 -16.75
C LYS A 505 -1.81 -19.78 -17.61
N THR A 506 -1.92 -20.55 -18.70
CA THR A 506 -0.88 -20.84 -19.67
C THR A 506 -1.51 -21.00 -21.05
N LEU A 507 -0.79 -20.66 -22.11
CA LEU A 507 -1.23 -20.90 -23.49
C LEU A 507 -0.67 -22.24 -23.97
N SER A 508 -1.49 -23.28 -23.90
CA SER A 508 -1.22 -24.57 -24.56
C SER A 508 -1.29 -24.40 -26.09
N ASP A 509 -0.74 -25.32 -26.85
CA ASP A 509 -0.80 -25.27 -28.30
C ASP A 509 -2.24 -25.38 -28.82
N ALA A 510 -3.11 -26.08 -28.10
CA ALA A 510 -4.54 -26.12 -28.38
C ALA A 510 -5.18 -24.72 -28.19
N LEU A 511 -4.89 -24.04 -27.07
CA LEU A 511 -5.41 -22.66 -26.85
C LEU A 511 -4.84 -21.66 -27.85
N LYS A 512 -3.57 -21.79 -28.27
CA LYS A 512 -3.02 -20.95 -29.35
C LYS A 512 -3.75 -21.16 -30.66
N ALA A 513 -4.10 -22.42 -31.00
CA ALA A 513 -4.88 -22.73 -32.20
C ALA A 513 -6.30 -22.16 -32.12
N GLU A 514 -6.97 -22.27 -30.97
CA GLU A 514 -8.28 -21.65 -30.73
C GLU A 514 -8.21 -20.12 -30.83
N LEU A 515 -7.19 -19.48 -30.25
CA LEU A 515 -6.95 -18.03 -30.37
C LEU A 515 -6.73 -17.61 -31.82
N LYS A 516 -5.94 -18.39 -32.56
CA LYS A 516 -5.70 -18.15 -33.99
C LYS A 516 -7.01 -18.22 -34.79
N ALA A 517 -7.79 -19.27 -34.61
CA ALA A 517 -9.07 -19.43 -35.28
C ALA A 517 -10.04 -18.26 -34.93
N ALA A 518 -10.10 -17.85 -33.67
CA ALA A 518 -10.92 -16.71 -33.25
C ALA A 518 -10.45 -15.38 -33.86
N ALA A 519 -9.14 -15.15 -33.90
CA ALA A 519 -8.57 -13.95 -34.51
C ALA A 519 -8.74 -13.92 -36.02
N ASP A 520 -8.60 -15.06 -36.73
CA ASP A 520 -8.84 -15.18 -38.16
C ASP A 520 -10.32 -14.90 -38.51
N GLU A 521 -11.25 -15.47 -37.76
CA GLU A 521 -12.70 -15.22 -37.89
C GLU A 521 -13.03 -13.73 -37.64
N PHE A 522 -12.48 -13.15 -36.59
CA PHE A 522 -12.67 -11.72 -36.32
C PHE A 522 -12.12 -10.86 -37.47
N LYS A 523 -10.92 -11.18 -37.98
CA LYS A 523 -10.27 -10.42 -39.04
C LYS A 523 -11.08 -10.41 -40.35
N GLN A 524 -11.78 -11.51 -40.68
CA GLN A 524 -12.67 -11.58 -41.85
C GLN A 524 -13.88 -10.65 -41.73
N THR A 525 -14.34 -10.38 -40.50
CA THR A 525 -15.48 -9.47 -40.23
C THR A 525 -15.03 -8.02 -40.03
N TRP A 526 -13.76 -7.78 -39.77
CA TRP A 526 -13.17 -6.46 -39.62
C TRP A 526 -12.98 -5.78 -40.99
N LYS A 527 -13.65 -4.64 -41.20
CA LYS A 527 -13.57 -3.82 -42.43
C LYS A 527 -12.94 -2.46 -42.15
#